data_cf43b3d382e560e181b775b0e25ac7c4
#
_entry.id   cf43b3d382e560e181b775b0e25ac7c4
#
_cell.length_a   1.000
_cell.length_b   1.000
_cell.length_c   1.000
_cell.angle_alpha   90.00
_cell.angle_beta   90.00
_cell.angle_gamma   90.00
#
_symmetry.space_group_name_H-M   'P 1'
#
loop_
_entity.id
_entity.type
_entity.pdbx_description
1 polymer ?
#
loop_
_entity_poly.entity_id
_entity_poly.type
_entity_poly.pdbx_seq_one_letter_code
_entity_poly.pdbx_strand_id
1 'polypeptide(L)'
;TDFVDNYYQKVLAAVDENTGDVDKNLPDPVFSAKYMNMHYMDSANMTGVELDGFREYDTHGSFHNGWLYKGSSGGSMKFTLTCSVLEMVFKAQNSDKYGAADIYVDGEKVKSVDSNMSDGWDNPVTAYLIDDAESAEHTVEIRMEPGDAQAYFVMAFGYCD
;
A
#
# COMPACT_ATOMS: atom_id res chain seq x y z
N THR A 1 13.95 -12.37 34.36
CA THR A 1 14.74 -11.11 34.44
C THR A 1 16.19 -11.40 34.13
N ASP A 2 16.88 -12.28 34.86
CA ASP A 2 18.32 -12.51 34.69
C ASP A 2 18.73 -13.03 33.30
N PHE A 3 17.88 -13.80 32.61
CA PHE A 3 18.16 -14.26 31.24
C PHE A 3 18.12 -13.12 30.24
N VAL A 4 17.11 -12.24 30.32
CA VAL A 4 16.95 -11.08 29.43
C VAL A 4 18.10 -10.09 29.65
N ASP A 5 18.43 -9.80 30.92
CA ASP A 5 19.52 -8.90 31.27
C ASP A 5 20.89 -9.43 30.80
N ASN A 6 21.15 -10.72 30.97
CA ASN A 6 22.37 -11.38 30.48
C ASN A 6 22.46 -11.36 28.94
N TYR A 7 21.33 -11.56 28.25
CA TYR A 7 21.29 -11.49 26.80
C TYR A 7 21.56 -10.06 26.31
N TYR A 8 20.92 -9.07 26.92
CA TYR A 8 21.11 -7.65 26.60
C TYR A 8 22.58 -7.22 26.80
N GLN A 9 23.18 -7.59 27.92
CA GLN A 9 24.60 -7.24 28.20
C GLN A 9 25.55 -7.87 27.19
N LYS A 10 25.27 -9.10 26.73
CA LYS A 10 26.07 -9.75 25.69
C LYS A 10 25.92 -9.07 24.33
N VAL A 11 24.72 -8.63 23.98
CA VAL A 11 24.47 -7.89 22.74
C VAL A 11 25.16 -6.54 22.77
N LEU A 12 25.08 -5.80 23.89
CA LEU A 12 25.76 -4.51 24.06
C LEU A 12 27.28 -4.66 23.96
N ALA A 13 27.86 -5.66 24.64
CA ALA A 13 29.30 -5.93 24.56
C ALA A 13 29.73 -6.27 23.12
N ALA A 14 28.95 -7.06 22.37
CA ALA A 14 29.23 -7.37 20.98
C ALA A 14 29.13 -6.14 20.06
N VAL A 15 28.24 -5.18 20.37
CA VAL A 15 28.14 -3.91 19.64
C VAL A 15 29.35 -3.04 19.94
N ASP A 16 29.80 -2.95 21.20
CA ASP A 16 30.95 -2.15 21.62
C ASP A 16 32.28 -2.73 21.07
N GLU A 17 32.39 -4.05 20.96
CA GLU A 17 33.55 -4.73 20.37
C GLU A 17 33.62 -4.59 18.86
N ASN A 18 32.49 -4.33 18.20
CA ASN A 18 32.41 -4.21 16.74
C ASN A 18 32.83 -2.81 16.28
N THR A 19 34.14 -2.52 16.40
CA THR A 19 34.75 -1.28 15.92
C THR A 19 35.16 -1.33 14.44
N GLY A 20 34.87 -2.45 13.76
CA GLY A 20 35.16 -2.65 12.34
C GLY A 20 34.16 -1.98 11.41
N ASP A 21 34.58 -1.74 10.17
CA ASP A 21 33.64 -1.39 9.10
C ASP A 21 32.55 -2.45 9.01
N VAL A 22 31.31 -2.02 9.19
CA VAL A 22 30.17 -2.88 8.92
C VAL A 22 30.27 -3.32 7.46
N ASP A 23 30.37 -4.61 7.20
CA ASP A 23 30.31 -5.11 5.82
C ASP A 23 29.01 -4.66 5.19
N LYS A 24 29.12 -3.65 4.32
CA LYS A 24 27.97 -3.08 3.60
C LYS A 24 27.56 -3.93 2.40
N ASN A 25 28.33 -4.98 2.10
CA ASN A 25 28.00 -5.94 1.06
C ASN A 25 27.01 -6.96 1.63
N LEU A 26 25.74 -6.62 1.58
CA LEU A 26 24.70 -7.60 1.86
C LEU A 26 24.79 -8.72 0.81
N PRO A 27 24.61 -9.98 1.20
CA PRO A 27 24.49 -11.07 0.24
C PRO A 27 23.28 -10.83 -0.68
N ASP A 28 23.35 -11.38 -1.88
CA ASP A 28 22.22 -11.34 -2.80
C ASP A 28 20.93 -11.86 -2.12
N PRO A 29 19.77 -11.25 -2.38
CA PRO A 29 18.51 -11.70 -1.82
C PRO A 29 18.23 -13.16 -2.18
N VAL A 30 17.76 -13.96 -1.22
CA VAL A 30 17.49 -15.40 -1.41
C VAL A 30 16.43 -15.66 -2.47
N PHE A 31 15.48 -14.74 -2.65
CA PHE A 31 14.38 -14.90 -3.61
C PHE A 31 14.39 -13.83 -4.70
N SER A 32 14.38 -12.56 -4.35
CA SER A 32 14.33 -11.45 -5.31
C SER A 32 14.75 -10.12 -4.67
N ALA A 33 15.46 -9.30 -5.44
CA ALA A 33 15.73 -7.89 -5.11
C ALA A 33 14.56 -6.95 -5.46
N LYS A 34 13.54 -7.43 -6.16
CA LYS A 34 12.47 -6.66 -6.79
C LYS A 34 11.78 -5.67 -5.84
N TYR A 35 11.60 -6.05 -4.59
CA TYR A 35 10.89 -5.24 -3.58
C TYR A 35 11.82 -4.47 -2.62
N MET A 36 13.15 -4.51 -2.84
CA MET A 36 14.11 -3.91 -1.90
C MET A 36 14.09 -2.39 -1.89
N ASN A 37 13.66 -1.77 -2.98
CA ASN A 37 13.64 -0.32 -3.15
C ASN A 37 12.21 0.21 -3.34
N MET A 38 11.28 -0.28 -2.55
CA MET A 38 9.90 0.17 -2.62
C MET A 38 9.76 1.62 -2.17
N HIS A 39 9.17 2.44 -3.02
CA HIS A 39 8.81 3.82 -2.75
C HIS A 39 7.38 3.90 -2.20
N TYR A 40 7.15 4.87 -1.33
CA TYR A 40 5.85 5.13 -0.73
C TYR A 40 5.19 6.36 -1.36
N MET A 41 3.89 6.25 -1.67
CA MET A 41 3.08 7.34 -2.19
C MET A 41 1.76 7.47 -1.42
N ASP A 42 1.36 8.71 -1.18
CA ASP A 42 0.04 9.08 -0.63
C ASP A 42 -0.44 10.41 -1.23
N SER A 43 -1.55 10.97 -0.75
CA SER A 43 -2.11 12.22 -1.30
C SER A 43 -1.21 13.44 -1.07
N ALA A 44 -0.25 13.38 -0.15
CA ALA A 44 0.66 14.50 0.11
C ALA A 44 1.82 14.56 -0.90
N ASN A 45 2.17 13.44 -1.55
CA ASN A 45 3.31 13.38 -2.46
C ASN A 45 2.97 12.91 -3.89
N MET A 46 1.77 12.41 -4.14
CA MET A 46 1.29 12.13 -5.49
C MET A 46 0.79 13.40 -6.19
N THR A 47 1.08 13.51 -7.48
CA THR A 47 0.58 14.59 -8.34
C THR A 47 -0.14 14.01 -9.56
N GLY A 48 -1.03 14.79 -10.19
CA GLY A 48 -1.74 14.34 -11.39
C GLY A 48 -2.81 13.28 -11.13
N VAL A 49 -3.30 13.17 -9.90
CA VAL A 49 -4.40 12.27 -9.55
C VAL A 49 -5.74 12.93 -9.91
N GLU A 50 -6.50 12.28 -10.77
CA GLU A 50 -7.86 12.67 -11.13
C GLU A 50 -8.85 12.00 -10.18
N LEU A 51 -9.73 12.78 -9.54
CA LEU A 51 -10.70 12.29 -8.57
C LEU A 51 -12.14 12.60 -9.04
N ASP A 52 -12.97 11.59 -9.12
CA ASP A 52 -14.42 11.70 -9.28
C ASP A 52 -15.11 10.93 -8.15
N GLY A 53 -15.81 11.62 -7.27
CA GLY A 53 -16.45 11.05 -6.08
C GLY A 53 -15.46 10.66 -4.95
N PHE A 54 -14.19 10.53 -5.24
CA PHE A 54 -13.12 10.41 -4.24
C PHE A 54 -12.67 11.80 -3.77
N ARG A 55 -12.13 11.86 -2.56
CA ARG A 55 -11.52 13.07 -1.99
C ARG A 55 -10.36 12.69 -1.07
N GLU A 56 -9.39 13.59 -0.93
CA GLU A 56 -8.35 13.44 0.09
C GLU A 56 -8.95 13.36 1.49
N TYR A 57 -8.39 12.49 2.31
CA TYR A 57 -8.94 12.22 3.64
C TYR A 57 -7.88 11.59 4.57
N ASP A 58 -7.94 11.93 5.85
CA ASP A 58 -7.19 11.23 6.90
C ASP A 58 -7.81 9.85 7.12
N THR A 59 -7.17 8.82 6.56
CA THR A 59 -7.76 7.49 6.42
C THR A 59 -7.57 6.59 7.63
N HIS A 60 -6.47 6.78 8.38
CA HIS A 60 -6.12 5.93 9.52
C HIS A 60 -4.99 6.57 10.34
N GLY A 61 -4.87 6.20 11.64
CA GLY A 61 -3.83 6.73 12.53
C GLY A 61 -2.37 6.48 12.11
N SER A 62 -2.12 5.57 11.17
CA SER A 62 -0.80 5.33 10.56
C SER A 62 -0.70 5.79 9.10
N PHE A 63 -1.82 6.21 8.48
CA PHE A 63 -1.94 6.64 7.09
C PHE A 63 -2.82 7.89 7.03
N HIS A 64 -2.22 9.07 7.26
CA HIS A 64 -2.97 10.32 7.36
C HIS A 64 -3.39 10.92 6.02
N ASN A 65 -2.62 10.66 4.95
CA ASN A 65 -2.81 11.29 3.66
C ASN A 65 -3.30 10.26 2.63
N GLY A 66 -4.57 9.86 2.71
CA GLY A 66 -5.14 8.93 1.76
C GLY A 66 -6.32 9.54 1.00
N TRP A 67 -7.16 8.67 0.45
CA TRP A 67 -8.37 9.06 -0.29
C TRP A 67 -9.57 8.27 0.20
N LEU A 68 -10.71 8.95 0.23
CA LEU A 68 -12.00 8.38 0.62
C LEU A 68 -13.00 8.55 -0.53
N TYR A 69 -13.59 7.46 -0.94
CA TYR A 69 -14.90 7.44 -1.59
C TYR A 69 -15.99 7.19 -0.52
N LYS A 70 -17.10 7.90 -0.61
CA LYS A 70 -18.29 7.63 0.19
C LYS A 70 -19.54 8.09 -0.56
N GLY A 71 -20.27 7.15 -1.11
CA GLY A 71 -21.44 7.47 -1.92
C GLY A 71 -22.13 6.25 -2.50
N SER A 72 -23.04 6.48 -3.44
CA SER A 72 -23.83 5.48 -4.16
C SER A 72 -23.86 5.70 -5.68
N SER A 73 -23.32 6.81 -6.16
CA SER A 73 -23.38 7.18 -7.59
C SER A 73 -22.25 6.61 -8.43
N GLY A 74 -21.33 5.85 -7.80
CA GLY A 74 -20.08 5.47 -8.42
C GLY A 74 -19.05 6.59 -8.36
N GLY A 75 -17.83 6.30 -8.77
CA GLY A 75 -16.74 7.26 -8.80
C GLY A 75 -15.42 6.61 -9.18
N SER A 76 -14.41 7.41 -9.46
CA SER A 76 -13.08 6.90 -9.81
C SER A 76 -11.95 7.76 -9.23
N MET A 77 -10.81 7.09 -9.06
CA MET A 77 -9.52 7.70 -8.81
C MET A 77 -8.57 7.20 -9.90
N LYS A 78 -7.94 8.10 -10.65
CA LYS A 78 -7.08 7.76 -11.78
C LYS A 78 -5.77 8.51 -11.73
N PHE A 79 -4.68 7.82 -12.09
CA PHE A 79 -3.33 8.39 -12.17
C PHE A 79 -2.47 7.59 -13.14
N THR A 80 -1.33 8.17 -13.52
CA THR A 80 -0.29 7.52 -14.34
C THR A 80 1.00 7.40 -13.52
N LEU A 81 1.65 6.25 -13.60
CA LEU A 81 2.89 5.96 -12.88
C LEU A 81 3.78 5.06 -13.73
N THR A 82 5.09 5.33 -13.74
CA THR A 82 6.11 4.41 -14.26
C THR A 82 6.57 3.50 -13.13
N CYS A 83 6.34 2.20 -13.27
CA CYS A 83 6.72 1.20 -12.27
C CYS A 83 6.78 -0.20 -12.86
N SER A 84 7.45 -1.12 -12.16
CA SER A 84 7.39 -2.57 -12.39
C SER A 84 6.53 -3.28 -11.35
N VAL A 85 6.38 -2.68 -10.17
CA VAL A 85 5.52 -3.17 -9.08
C VAL A 85 4.64 -2.03 -8.59
N LEU A 86 3.37 -2.33 -8.36
CA LEU A 86 2.44 -1.43 -7.67
C LEU A 86 1.58 -2.20 -6.69
N GLU A 87 1.58 -1.74 -5.45
CA GLU A 87 0.70 -2.21 -4.38
C GLU A 87 -0.22 -1.07 -3.93
N MET A 88 -1.47 -1.39 -3.66
CA MET A 88 -2.41 -0.48 -3.01
C MET A 88 -2.63 -0.91 -1.57
N VAL A 89 -2.52 0.01 -0.64
CA VAL A 89 -2.93 -0.18 0.76
C VAL A 89 -4.33 0.39 0.92
N PHE A 90 -5.27 -0.43 1.37
CA PHE A 90 -6.66 -0.04 1.59
C PHE A 90 -7.12 -0.44 2.99
N LYS A 91 -8.20 0.19 3.46
CA LYS A 91 -8.77 -0.09 4.77
C LYS A 91 -9.74 -1.26 4.69
N ALA A 92 -9.51 -2.31 5.47
CA ALA A 92 -10.44 -3.41 5.64
C ALA A 92 -11.36 -3.19 6.86
N GLN A 93 -12.66 -3.47 6.67
CA GLN A 93 -13.69 -3.39 7.68
C GLN A 93 -14.67 -4.54 7.58
N ASN A 94 -15.11 -5.08 8.70
CA ASN A 94 -16.21 -6.04 8.76
C ASN A 94 -17.54 -5.26 8.85
N SER A 95 -17.98 -4.72 7.72
CA SER A 95 -19.21 -3.92 7.66
C SER A 95 -19.74 -3.82 6.23
N ASP A 96 -21.05 -3.99 6.05
CA ASP A 96 -21.79 -3.82 4.81
C ASP A 96 -21.81 -2.35 4.27
N LYS A 97 -21.32 -1.41 5.07
CA LYS A 97 -21.10 -0.02 4.63
C LYS A 97 -19.85 0.15 3.80
N TYR A 98 -19.02 -0.88 3.70
CA TYR A 98 -17.81 -0.92 2.88
C TYR A 98 -18.04 -1.86 1.71
N GLY A 99 -17.43 -1.58 0.58
CA GLY A 99 -17.64 -2.34 -0.63
C GLY A 99 -16.38 -2.61 -1.42
N ALA A 100 -16.57 -3.11 -2.63
CA ALA A 100 -15.50 -3.44 -3.54
C ALA A 100 -15.21 -2.30 -4.51
N ALA A 101 -13.94 -2.09 -4.81
CA ALA A 101 -13.47 -1.28 -5.93
C ALA A 101 -12.94 -2.18 -7.04
N ASP A 102 -13.26 -1.84 -8.28
CA ASP A 102 -12.70 -2.44 -9.47
C ASP A 102 -11.44 -1.70 -9.89
N ILE A 103 -10.37 -2.43 -10.09
CA ILE A 103 -9.06 -1.90 -10.43
C ILE A 103 -8.78 -2.17 -11.91
N TYR A 104 -8.44 -1.12 -12.62
CA TYR A 104 -8.06 -1.17 -14.02
C TYR A 104 -6.60 -0.71 -14.17
N VAL A 105 -5.83 -1.42 -14.97
CA VAL A 105 -4.48 -1.05 -15.42
C VAL A 105 -4.51 -1.01 -16.94
N ASP A 106 -4.10 0.11 -17.51
CA ASP A 106 -4.08 0.36 -18.95
C ASP A 106 -5.44 0.11 -19.66
N GLY A 107 -6.52 0.36 -18.91
CA GLY A 107 -7.89 0.19 -19.38
C GLY A 107 -8.46 -1.23 -19.23
N GLU A 108 -7.65 -2.20 -18.80
CA GLU A 108 -8.10 -3.56 -18.53
C GLU A 108 -8.36 -3.78 -17.04
N LYS A 109 -9.51 -4.41 -16.70
CA LYS A 109 -9.82 -4.77 -15.33
C LYS A 109 -8.92 -5.91 -14.86
N VAL A 110 -8.02 -5.61 -13.92
CA VAL A 110 -7.06 -6.58 -13.37
C VAL A 110 -7.53 -7.25 -12.09
N LYS A 111 -8.35 -6.56 -11.30
CA LYS A 111 -8.77 -7.05 -9.98
C LYS A 111 -10.06 -6.37 -9.52
N SER A 112 -10.79 -7.05 -8.63
CA SER A 112 -11.81 -6.46 -7.76
C SER A 112 -11.34 -6.63 -6.32
N VAL A 113 -11.30 -5.56 -5.55
CA VAL A 113 -10.77 -5.54 -4.18
C VAL A 113 -11.89 -5.14 -3.24
N ASP A 114 -12.38 -6.11 -2.45
CA ASP A 114 -13.44 -5.86 -1.47
C ASP A 114 -12.83 -5.42 -0.14
N SER A 115 -13.28 -4.28 0.37
CA SER A 115 -12.88 -3.77 1.68
C SER A 115 -13.80 -4.25 2.82
N ASN A 116 -14.95 -4.87 2.51
CA ASN A 116 -15.78 -5.57 3.47
C ASN A 116 -15.22 -6.97 3.73
N MET A 117 -14.36 -7.09 4.72
CA MET A 117 -13.68 -8.34 5.06
C MET A 117 -14.11 -8.82 6.45
N SER A 118 -14.36 -10.12 6.59
CA SER A 118 -14.80 -10.72 7.87
C SER A 118 -13.82 -10.55 9.02
N ASP A 119 -12.54 -10.39 8.71
CA ASP A 119 -11.43 -10.13 9.62
C ASP A 119 -10.96 -8.65 9.59
N GLY A 120 -11.75 -7.78 8.98
CA GLY A 120 -11.50 -6.35 8.90
C GLY A 120 -11.84 -5.64 10.22
N TRP A 121 -10.84 -5.03 10.86
CA TRP A 121 -10.95 -4.30 12.12
C TRP A 121 -10.33 -2.90 12.01
N ASP A 122 -10.66 -2.17 10.95
CA ASP A 122 -10.03 -0.86 10.66
C ASP A 122 -8.54 -0.97 10.32
N ASN A 123 -8.11 -2.14 9.86
CA ASN A 123 -6.71 -2.44 9.58
C ASN A 123 -6.35 -2.18 8.11
N PRO A 124 -5.10 -1.75 7.85
CA PRO A 124 -4.58 -1.68 6.50
C PRO A 124 -4.32 -3.08 5.92
N VAL A 125 -4.72 -3.26 4.66
CA VAL A 125 -4.49 -4.47 3.89
C VAL A 125 -3.89 -4.09 2.54
N THR A 126 -3.00 -4.91 2.01
CA THR A 126 -2.31 -4.66 0.75
C THR A 126 -2.91 -5.50 -0.39
N ALA A 127 -3.08 -4.89 -1.54
CA ALA A 127 -3.43 -5.55 -2.79
C ALA A 127 -2.38 -5.26 -3.85
N TYR A 128 -1.75 -6.30 -4.42
CA TYR A 128 -0.87 -6.16 -5.58
C TYR A 128 -1.70 -5.86 -6.82
N LEU A 129 -1.33 -4.82 -7.54
CA LEU A 129 -2.00 -4.34 -8.76
C LEU A 129 -1.16 -4.60 -10.01
N ILE A 130 0.14 -4.39 -9.93
CA ILE A 130 1.13 -4.62 -10.99
C ILE A 130 2.29 -5.42 -10.40
N ASP A 131 2.77 -6.42 -11.14
CA ASP A 131 3.93 -7.24 -10.78
C ASP A 131 4.65 -7.70 -12.07
N ASP A 132 5.21 -6.73 -12.81
CA ASP A 132 5.86 -6.93 -14.10
C ASP A 132 7.38 -7.14 -13.97
N ALA A 133 8.00 -7.71 -14.98
CA ALA A 133 9.44 -7.96 -15.01
C ALA A 133 10.26 -6.69 -15.23
N GLU A 134 9.69 -5.72 -15.94
CA GLU A 134 10.33 -4.46 -16.33
C GLU A 134 9.39 -3.28 -16.02
N SER A 135 10.01 -2.13 -15.74
CA SER A 135 9.28 -0.89 -15.50
C SER A 135 8.69 -0.33 -16.79
N ALA A 136 7.42 0.04 -16.74
CA ALA A 136 6.69 0.70 -17.82
C ALA A 136 5.76 1.78 -17.26
N GLU A 137 5.32 2.69 -18.13
CA GLU A 137 4.29 3.66 -17.78
C GLU A 137 2.91 2.98 -17.81
N HIS A 138 2.19 3.03 -16.71
CA HIS A 138 0.86 2.48 -16.54
C HIS A 138 -0.16 3.55 -16.17
N THR A 139 -1.36 3.44 -16.71
CA THR A 139 -2.52 4.18 -16.25
C THR A 139 -3.32 3.30 -15.29
N VAL A 140 -3.49 3.73 -14.05
CA VAL A 140 -4.23 3.01 -13.00
C VAL A 140 -5.52 3.74 -12.71
N GLU A 141 -6.63 2.99 -12.67
CA GLU A 141 -7.93 3.51 -12.26
C GLU A 141 -8.55 2.60 -11.19
N ILE A 142 -8.96 3.21 -10.09
CA ILE A 142 -9.72 2.57 -9.02
C ILE A 142 -11.16 3.06 -9.15
N ARG A 143 -12.10 2.17 -9.43
CA ARG A 143 -13.49 2.50 -9.74
C ARG A 143 -14.45 1.91 -8.73
N MET A 144 -15.35 2.76 -8.24
CA MET A 144 -16.51 2.35 -7.48
C MET A 144 -17.72 2.34 -8.42
N GLU A 145 -18.39 1.19 -8.52
CA GLU A 145 -19.61 1.09 -9.31
C GLU A 145 -20.82 1.74 -8.59
N PRO A 146 -21.81 2.29 -9.33
CA PRO A 146 -23.05 2.76 -8.73
C PRO A 146 -23.81 1.63 -8.03
N GLY A 147 -24.42 1.93 -6.88
CA GLY A 147 -25.15 0.93 -6.11
C GLY A 147 -25.57 1.43 -4.74
N ASP A 148 -25.58 0.55 -3.75
CA ASP A 148 -25.83 0.93 -2.36
C ASP A 148 -24.73 1.87 -1.85
N ALA A 149 -25.08 2.73 -0.89
CA ALA A 149 -24.14 3.70 -0.34
C ALA A 149 -23.01 2.98 0.42
N GLN A 150 -21.80 3.11 -0.10
CA GLN A 150 -20.62 2.45 0.42
C GLN A 150 -19.46 3.42 0.64
N ALA A 151 -18.52 3.02 1.47
CA ALA A 151 -17.25 3.68 1.66
C ALA A 151 -16.11 2.81 1.14
N TYR A 152 -15.06 3.45 0.61
CA TYR A 152 -13.81 2.82 0.25
C TYR A 152 -12.65 3.77 0.58
N PHE A 153 -11.65 3.26 1.28
CA PHE A 153 -10.48 4.05 1.67
C PHE A 153 -9.24 3.49 0.98
N VAL A 154 -8.64 4.28 0.12
CA VAL A 154 -7.28 4.08 -0.37
C VAL A 154 -6.34 4.81 0.58
N MET A 155 -5.48 4.09 1.27
CA MET A 155 -4.61 4.64 2.29
C MET A 155 -3.28 5.14 1.70
N ALA A 156 -2.67 4.35 0.83
CA ALA A 156 -1.38 4.62 0.22
C ALA A 156 -1.11 3.67 -0.95
N PHE A 157 -0.01 3.92 -1.65
CA PHE A 157 0.58 3.00 -2.61
C PHE A 157 2.05 2.76 -2.28
N GLY A 158 2.53 1.54 -2.56
CA GLY A 158 3.93 1.19 -2.65
C GLY A 158 4.27 0.84 -4.10
N TYR A 159 5.41 1.29 -4.62
CA TYR A 159 5.83 0.97 -5.97
C TYR A 159 7.34 0.75 -6.09
N CYS A 160 7.77 -0.01 -7.09
CA CYS A 160 9.16 -0.13 -7.53
C CYS A 160 9.28 0.26 -9.01
N ASP A 161 10.39 0.90 -9.35
CA ASP A 161 10.75 1.25 -10.73
C ASP A 161 11.18 0.01 -11.54
#